data_41095bb4c8064be64f47f6158180961c
#
_entry.id   41095bb4c8064be64f47f6158180961c
#
_cell.length_a   1.000
_cell.length_b   1.000
_cell.length_c   1.000
_cell.angle_alpha   90.00
_cell.angle_beta   90.00
_cell.angle_gamma   90.00
#
_symmetry.space_group_name_H-M   'P 1'
#
loop_
_entity.id
_entity.type
_entity.pdbx_description
1 polymer ?
#
loop_
_entity_poly.entity_id
_entity_poly.type
_entity_poly.pdbx_seq_one_letter_code
_entity_poly.pdbx_strand_id
1 'polypeptide(L)'
;MTDPKALSRERFAEHADEYVRSVAHAAGADLEKLVELTRAQPQWVALDVATGGGHTAIAVAPLVAGMVALDLTPEMLDAARGLAAERGVAGIEFVLGDAEALPFPDASFDLVTCRIAAHHFPNVQRFVDEVARVLRPGGRFVLQDQCVPENAASATFVNMFERLRDPSHNRALSAEAWIEVVGRAGLGVDEVARFEKRMVLEEWTRMQSCTPETVASLRELLAEASDGVLAWMSPEGSGADQSFVIRQVVIGAEKR
;
A
#
# COMPACT_ATOMS: atom_id res chain seq x y z
N MET A 1 -8.78 23.33 5.98
CA MET A 1 -8.29 22.16 5.21
C MET A 1 -8.33 20.98 6.16
N THR A 2 -8.98 19.90 5.80
CA THR A 2 -9.06 18.68 6.61
C THR A 2 -7.67 18.06 6.70
N ASP A 3 -7.25 17.62 7.87
CA ASP A 3 -5.99 16.89 8.06
C ASP A 3 -6.04 15.58 7.26
N PRO A 4 -5.13 15.34 6.30
CA PRO A 4 -5.16 14.12 5.48
C PRO A 4 -5.08 12.84 6.31
N LYS A 5 -4.33 12.85 7.44
CA LYS A 5 -4.23 11.70 8.33
C LYS A 5 -5.53 11.45 9.11
N ALA A 6 -6.24 12.50 9.49
CA ALA A 6 -7.56 12.38 10.11
C ALA A 6 -8.57 11.77 9.14
N LEU A 7 -8.55 12.23 7.87
CA LEU A 7 -9.41 11.66 6.83
C LEU A 7 -9.11 10.17 6.57
N SER A 8 -7.84 9.79 6.47
CA SER A 8 -7.45 8.39 6.34
C SER A 8 -7.94 7.54 7.50
N ARG A 9 -7.72 7.99 8.76
CA ARG A 9 -8.22 7.27 9.95
C ARG A 9 -9.72 7.05 9.91
N GLU A 10 -10.50 8.09 9.61
CA GLU A 10 -11.97 8.01 9.53
C GLU A 10 -12.40 6.97 8.50
N ARG A 11 -11.86 7.05 7.27
CA ARG A 11 -12.19 6.13 6.17
C ARG A 11 -11.82 4.68 6.48
N PHE A 12 -10.62 4.43 7.02
CA PHE A 12 -10.17 3.08 7.33
C PHE A 12 -10.87 2.48 8.55
N ALA A 13 -11.26 3.32 9.54
CA ALA A 13 -12.09 2.86 10.66
C ALA A 13 -13.46 2.36 10.20
N GLU A 14 -14.12 3.09 9.27
CA GLU A 14 -15.43 2.70 8.74
C GLU A 14 -15.40 1.39 7.94
N HIS A 15 -14.28 1.04 7.31
CA HIS A 15 -14.17 -0.07 6.35
C HIS A 15 -13.25 -1.21 6.83
N ALA A 16 -12.84 -1.23 8.10
CA ALA A 16 -11.86 -2.18 8.63
C ALA A 16 -12.23 -3.65 8.35
N ASP A 17 -13.48 -4.04 8.57
CA ASP A 17 -13.99 -5.39 8.32
C ASP A 17 -13.94 -5.80 6.83
N GLU A 18 -14.15 -4.84 5.92
CA GLU A 18 -14.12 -5.09 4.47
C GLU A 18 -12.68 -5.33 4.00
N TYR A 19 -11.72 -4.58 4.53
CA TYR A 19 -10.29 -4.76 4.22
C TYR A 19 -9.78 -6.13 4.67
N VAL A 20 -10.17 -6.61 5.85
CA VAL A 20 -9.81 -7.94 6.35
C VAL A 20 -10.37 -9.05 5.46
N ARG A 21 -11.62 -8.91 5.00
CA ARG A 21 -12.29 -9.90 4.15
C ARG A 21 -11.93 -9.80 2.67
N SER A 22 -11.21 -8.77 2.28
CA SER A 22 -10.86 -8.53 0.87
C SER A 22 -9.92 -9.61 0.35
N VAL A 23 -10.45 -10.48 -0.53
CA VAL A 23 -9.66 -11.50 -1.25
C VAL A 23 -8.53 -10.84 -2.04
N ALA A 24 -8.75 -9.62 -2.52
CA ALA A 24 -7.77 -8.84 -3.28
C ALA A 24 -6.52 -8.45 -2.49
N HIS A 25 -6.63 -8.37 -1.15
CA HIS A 25 -5.51 -8.08 -0.25
C HIS A 25 -4.97 -9.35 0.44
N ALA A 26 -5.79 -10.40 0.54
CA ALA A 26 -5.47 -11.62 1.28
C ALA A 26 -4.49 -12.55 0.58
N ALA A 27 -4.44 -12.54 -0.76
CA ALA A 27 -3.60 -13.42 -1.56
C ALA A 27 -3.37 -12.84 -2.95
N GLY A 28 -2.32 -13.29 -3.64
CA GLY A 28 -1.99 -12.91 -5.01
C GLY A 28 -0.50 -12.94 -5.28
N ALA A 29 -0.12 -13.00 -6.56
CA ALA A 29 1.27 -13.02 -6.99
C ALA A 29 2.07 -11.78 -6.52
N ASP A 30 1.39 -10.67 -6.28
CA ASP A 30 1.96 -9.45 -5.74
C ASP A 30 2.39 -9.62 -4.26
N LEU A 31 1.57 -10.24 -3.41
CA LEU A 31 1.94 -10.55 -2.03
C LEU A 31 3.03 -11.63 -1.97
N GLU A 32 2.93 -12.67 -2.81
CA GLU A 32 3.95 -13.71 -2.91
C GLU A 32 5.31 -13.09 -3.29
N LYS A 33 5.32 -12.19 -4.28
CA LYS A 33 6.55 -11.50 -4.68
C LYS A 33 7.07 -10.55 -3.59
N LEU A 34 6.20 -9.86 -2.87
CA LEU A 34 6.61 -9.06 -1.72
C LEU A 34 7.31 -9.94 -0.68
N VAL A 35 6.69 -11.06 -0.31
CA VAL A 35 7.27 -12.01 0.67
C VAL A 35 8.61 -12.57 0.17
N GLU A 36 8.72 -12.96 -1.11
CA GLU A 36 9.99 -13.39 -1.72
C GLU A 36 11.08 -12.32 -1.56
N LEU A 37 10.75 -11.05 -1.86
CA LEU A 37 11.69 -9.94 -1.79
C LEU A 37 12.11 -9.56 -0.37
N THR A 38 11.37 -9.98 0.65
CA THR A 38 11.81 -9.80 2.04
C THR A 38 13.12 -10.52 2.31
N ARG A 39 13.40 -11.66 1.64
CA ARG A 39 14.54 -12.52 1.92
C ARG A 39 14.66 -12.83 3.42
N ALA A 40 13.50 -12.93 4.10
CA ALA A 40 13.38 -13.00 5.55
C ALA A 40 14.27 -14.11 6.14
N GLN A 41 14.85 -13.84 7.31
CA GLN A 41 15.68 -14.80 8.03
C GLN A 41 15.04 -15.12 9.39
N PRO A 42 15.14 -16.37 9.87
CA PRO A 42 14.45 -16.79 11.10
C PRO A 42 14.84 -16.04 12.38
N GLN A 43 16.00 -15.36 12.37
CA GLN A 43 16.48 -14.56 13.50
C GLN A 43 16.10 -13.08 13.42
N TRP A 44 15.46 -12.63 12.33
CA TRP A 44 15.15 -11.21 12.10
C TRP A 44 13.96 -10.74 12.93
N VAL A 45 13.95 -9.44 13.19
CA VAL A 45 12.79 -8.71 13.72
C VAL A 45 12.26 -7.81 12.60
N ALA A 46 10.98 -8.00 12.27
CA ALA A 46 10.32 -7.31 11.17
C ALA A 46 9.27 -6.30 11.66
N LEU A 47 9.06 -5.25 10.87
CA LEU A 47 8.02 -4.25 11.04
C LEU A 47 7.18 -4.19 9.75
N ASP A 48 5.86 -4.30 9.87
CA ASP A 48 4.90 -3.99 8.79
C ASP A 48 4.25 -2.64 9.07
N VAL A 49 4.51 -1.65 8.22
CA VAL A 49 4.04 -0.27 8.38
C VAL A 49 2.74 -0.08 7.63
N ALA A 50 1.75 0.52 8.29
CA ALA A 50 0.37 0.64 7.81
C ALA A 50 -0.19 -0.74 7.44
N THR A 51 -0.17 -1.63 8.43
CA THR A 51 -0.49 -3.06 8.26
C THR A 51 -1.93 -3.32 7.81
N GLY A 52 -2.85 -2.35 8.02
CA GLY A 52 -4.26 -2.49 7.69
C GLY A 52 -4.86 -3.75 8.29
N GLY A 53 -5.47 -4.61 7.45
CA GLY A 53 -6.01 -5.92 7.88
C GLY A 53 -4.97 -6.98 8.27
N GLY A 54 -3.67 -6.67 8.28
CA GLY A 54 -2.60 -7.55 8.77
C GLY A 54 -2.11 -8.61 7.80
N HIS A 55 -2.55 -8.61 6.55
CA HIS A 55 -2.23 -9.67 5.59
C HIS A 55 -0.73 -9.86 5.35
N THR A 56 0.03 -8.76 5.24
CA THR A 56 1.49 -8.80 5.05
C THR A 56 2.18 -9.28 6.33
N ALA A 57 1.81 -8.71 7.49
CA ALA A 57 2.34 -9.12 8.78
C ALA A 57 2.12 -10.62 9.05
N ILE A 58 0.91 -11.12 8.77
CA ILE A 58 0.54 -12.54 8.92
C ILE A 58 1.36 -13.45 7.99
N ALA A 59 1.63 -13.00 6.74
CA ALA A 59 2.42 -13.77 5.78
C ALA A 59 3.91 -13.83 6.15
N VAL A 60 4.45 -12.75 6.75
CA VAL A 60 5.87 -12.64 7.11
C VAL A 60 6.17 -13.20 8.51
N ALA A 61 5.24 -13.12 9.46
CA ALA A 61 5.45 -13.55 10.85
C ALA A 61 6.04 -14.97 10.99
N PRO A 62 5.63 -16.01 10.23
CA PRO A 62 6.21 -17.35 10.33
C PRO A 62 7.67 -17.45 9.88
N LEU A 63 8.21 -16.41 9.22
CA LEU A 63 9.53 -16.41 8.60
C LEU A 63 10.59 -15.68 9.45
N VAL A 64 10.18 -15.06 10.57
CA VAL A 64 11.03 -14.18 11.38
C VAL A 64 10.92 -14.51 12.88
N ALA A 65 11.86 -14.02 13.70
CA ALA A 65 11.85 -14.22 15.14
C ALA A 65 10.81 -13.34 15.85
N GLY A 66 10.52 -12.16 15.32
CA GLY A 66 9.56 -11.22 15.87
C GLY A 66 8.92 -10.37 14.78
N MET A 67 7.62 -10.10 14.92
CA MET A 67 6.84 -9.31 13.97
C MET A 67 6.11 -8.20 14.71
N VAL A 68 6.28 -6.97 14.25
CA VAL A 68 5.53 -5.80 14.70
C VAL A 68 4.64 -5.33 13.55
N ALA A 69 3.36 -5.12 13.81
CA ALA A 69 2.38 -4.59 12.88
C ALA A 69 1.91 -3.22 13.36
N LEU A 70 2.25 -2.16 12.62
CA LEU A 70 1.92 -0.78 12.98
C LEU A 70 0.83 -0.25 12.06
N ASP A 71 -0.16 0.41 12.64
CA ASP A 71 -1.17 1.16 11.89
C ASP A 71 -1.55 2.46 12.62
N LEU A 72 -2.06 3.43 11.88
CA LEU A 72 -2.56 4.71 12.39
C LEU A 72 -3.97 4.59 13.00
N THR A 73 -4.69 3.50 12.69
CA THR A 73 -6.11 3.28 12.95
C THR A 73 -6.30 2.14 13.94
N PRO A 74 -6.83 2.39 15.16
CA PRO A 74 -7.04 1.34 16.17
C PRO A 74 -7.94 0.20 15.66
N GLU A 75 -9.00 0.53 14.92
CA GLU A 75 -9.95 -0.43 14.37
C GLU A 75 -9.28 -1.40 13.38
N MET A 76 -8.31 -0.91 12.59
CA MET A 76 -7.50 -1.77 11.72
C MET A 76 -6.64 -2.74 12.53
N LEU A 77 -6.01 -2.28 13.61
CA LEU A 77 -5.21 -3.15 14.48
C LEU A 77 -6.08 -4.23 15.16
N ASP A 78 -7.30 -3.89 15.56
CA ASP A 78 -8.22 -4.87 16.15
C ASP A 78 -8.66 -5.90 15.11
N ALA A 79 -8.97 -5.47 13.90
CA ALA A 79 -9.32 -6.34 12.78
C ALA A 79 -8.14 -7.26 12.38
N ALA A 80 -6.92 -6.72 12.29
CA ALA A 80 -5.71 -7.50 12.00
C ALA A 80 -5.41 -8.53 13.10
N ARG A 81 -5.60 -8.17 14.37
CA ARG A 81 -5.44 -9.08 15.52
C ARG A 81 -6.45 -10.24 15.44
N GLY A 82 -7.70 -9.93 15.09
CA GLY A 82 -8.75 -10.93 14.86
C GLY A 82 -8.38 -11.91 13.74
N LEU A 83 -7.93 -11.40 12.60
CA LEU A 83 -7.51 -12.22 11.46
C LEU A 83 -6.28 -13.09 11.79
N ALA A 84 -5.30 -12.55 12.51
CA ALA A 84 -4.13 -13.33 12.94
C ALA A 84 -4.54 -14.50 13.83
N ALA A 85 -5.44 -14.25 14.80
CA ALA A 85 -5.99 -15.30 15.66
C ALA A 85 -6.78 -16.35 14.87
N GLU A 86 -7.64 -15.95 13.94
CA GLU A 86 -8.39 -16.84 13.06
C GLU A 86 -7.47 -17.76 12.23
N ARG A 87 -6.34 -17.23 11.76
CA ARG A 87 -5.34 -17.97 10.98
C ARG A 87 -4.33 -18.72 11.85
N GLY A 88 -4.43 -18.66 13.17
CA GLY A 88 -3.53 -19.33 14.09
C GLY A 88 -2.10 -18.76 14.07
N VAL A 89 -1.90 -17.53 13.60
CA VAL A 89 -0.59 -16.86 13.60
C VAL A 89 -0.42 -16.10 14.90
N ALA A 90 0.57 -16.50 15.69
CA ALA A 90 0.94 -15.86 16.96
C ALA A 90 2.24 -15.05 16.83
N GLY A 91 2.57 -14.27 17.87
CA GLY A 91 3.85 -13.56 17.95
C GLY A 91 3.88 -12.25 17.17
N ILE A 92 2.74 -11.71 16.75
CA ILE A 92 2.64 -10.38 16.16
C ILE A 92 2.31 -9.37 17.27
N GLU A 93 3.15 -8.35 17.42
CA GLU A 93 2.89 -7.18 18.26
C GLU A 93 2.17 -6.11 17.44
N PHE A 94 1.03 -5.63 17.91
CA PHE A 94 0.22 -4.61 17.23
C PHE A 94 0.40 -3.26 17.91
N VAL A 95 0.92 -2.27 17.17
CA VAL A 95 1.33 -0.95 17.68
C VAL A 95 0.58 0.16 16.94
N LEU A 96 -0.07 1.05 17.71
CA LEU A 96 -0.65 2.27 17.16
C LEU A 96 0.45 3.28 16.88
N GLY A 97 0.54 3.77 15.64
CA GLY A 97 1.59 4.73 15.28
C GLY A 97 1.44 5.32 13.89
N ASP A 98 2.21 6.37 13.66
CA ASP A 98 2.27 7.12 12.42
C ASP A 98 3.47 6.68 11.59
N ALA A 99 3.25 6.31 10.32
CA ALA A 99 4.30 5.91 9.39
C ALA A 99 5.37 7.00 9.18
N GLU A 100 4.99 8.28 9.30
CA GLU A 100 5.90 9.42 9.15
C GLU A 100 6.60 9.83 10.45
N ALA A 101 6.36 9.11 11.56
CA ALA A 101 6.98 9.33 12.87
C ALA A 101 6.94 8.00 13.66
N LEU A 102 7.73 7.01 13.22
CA LEU A 102 7.73 5.66 13.78
C LEU A 102 8.17 5.68 15.25
N PRO A 103 7.38 5.10 16.18
CA PRO A 103 7.66 5.16 17.62
C PRO A 103 8.72 4.13 18.06
N PHE A 104 9.74 3.92 17.25
CA PHE A 104 10.81 2.95 17.50
C PHE A 104 12.18 3.63 17.48
N PRO A 105 13.16 3.12 18.26
CA PRO A 105 14.54 3.59 18.19
C PRO A 105 15.19 3.34 16.81
N ASP A 106 16.30 4.02 16.55
CA ASP A 106 17.12 3.76 15.37
C ASP A 106 17.63 2.31 15.37
N ALA A 107 17.78 1.73 14.19
CA ALA A 107 18.34 0.39 13.98
C ALA A 107 17.65 -0.71 14.83
N SER A 108 16.32 -0.68 14.92
CA SER A 108 15.51 -1.65 15.68
C SER A 108 15.14 -2.90 14.87
N PHE A 109 15.03 -2.78 13.53
CA PHE A 109 14.49 -3.82 12.67
C PHE A 109 15.48 -4.30 11.61
N ASP A 110 15.39 -5.57 11.28
CA ASP A 110 16.13 -6.19 10.18
C ASP A 110 15.35 -6.11 8.85
N LEU A 111 14.00 -6.06 8.95
CA LEU A 111 13.09 -5.98 7.82
C LEU A 111 11.98 -4.96 8.10
N VAL A 112 11.68 -4.12 7.12
CA VAL A 112 10.47 -3.28 7.11
C VAL A 112 9.68 -3.57 5.84
N THR A 113 8.37 -3.75 5.98
CA THR A 113 7.43 -3.88 4.85
C THR A 113 6.39 -2.77 4.90
N CYS A 114 5.88 -2.37 3.73
CA CYS A 114 4.69 -1.52 3.59
C CYS A 114 3.97 -1.91 2.30
N ARG A 115 2.65 -2.16 2.38
CA ARG A 115 1.91 -2.67 1.25
C ARG A 115 0.59 -1.93 1.02
N ILE A 116 0.45 -1.32 -0.19
CA ILE A 116 -0.77 -0.65 -0.68
C ILE A 116 -1.29 0.39 0.34
N ALA A 117 -0.40 1.25 0.82
CA ALA A 117 -0.71 2.24 1.85
C ALA A 117 -0.03 3.59 1.63
N ALA A 118 1.17 3.61 1.06
CA ALA A 118 1.99 4.82 1.04
C ALA A 118 1.40 5.94 0.16
N HIS A 119 0.51 5.62 -0.78
CA HIS A 119 -0.23 6.62 -1.55
C HIS A 119 -1.22 7.46 -0.71
N HIS A 120 -1.48 7.06 0.54
CA HIS A 120 -2.25 7.84 1.52
C HIS A 120 -1.37 8.79 2.36
N PHE A 121 -0.05 8.61 2.36
CA PHE A 121 0.83 9.39 3.24
C PHE A 121 1.04 10.81 2.72
N PRO A 122 0.83 11.84 3.54
CA PRO A 122 1.08 13.23 3.16
C PRO A 122 2.54 13.51 2.76
N ASN A 123 3.49 12.84 3.40
CA ASN A 123 4.92 13.01 3.14
C ASN A 123 5.64 11.67 2.99
N VAL A 124 5.59 11.12 1.79
CA VAL A 124 6.21 9.83 1.45
C VAL A 124 7.72 9.82 1.70
N GLN A 125 8.45 10.94 1.45
CA GLN A 125 9.88 11.00 1.74
C GLN A 125 10.15 10.83 3.24
N ARG A 126 9.38 11.51 4.09
CA ARG A 126 9.52 11.38 5.55
C ARG A 126 9.23 9.95 6.03
N PHE A 127 8.24 9.28 5.44
CA PHE A 127 8.00 7.87 5.72
C PHE A 127 9.22 7.02 5.40
N VAL A 128 9.82 7.17 4.21
CA VAL A 128 10.98 6.37 3.81
C VAL A 128 12.23 6.74 4.61
N ASP A 129 12.38 8.00 5.03
CA ASP A 129 13.46 8.43 5.95
C ASP A 129 13.31 7.74 7.32
N GLU A 130 12.09 7.61 7.85
CA GLU A 130 11.80 6.88 9.09
C GLU A 130 12.08 5.36 8.93
N VAL A 131 11.69 4.77 7.78
CA VAL A 131 12.05 3.38 7.46
C VAL A 131 13.57 3.21 7.49
N ALA A 132 14.31 4.09 6.82
CA ALA A 132 15.76 4.04 6.81
C ALA A 132 16.37 4.22 8.22
N ARG A 133 15.77 5.08 9.06
CA ARG A 133 16.21 5.29 10.45
C ARG A 133 16.06 4.02 11.29
N VAL A 134 14.90 3.40 11.25
CA VAL A 134 14.61 2.22 12.09
C VAL A 134 15.24 0.93 11.61
N LEU A 135 15.63 0.84 10.33
CA LEU A 135 16.37 -0.30 9.80
C LEU A 135 17.80 -0.34 10.36
N ARG A 136 18.29 -1.54 10.66
CA ARG A 136 19.69 -1.82 10.91
C ARG A 136 20.53 -1.67 9.65
N PRO A 137 21.83 -1.39 9.73
CA PRO A 137 22.73 -1.56 8.58
C PRO A 137 22.60 -2.99 8.00
N GLY A 138 22.49 -3.11 6.68
CA GLY A 138 22.19 -4.38 6.00
C GLY A 138 20.72 -4.83 6.12
N GLY A 139 19.88 -4.05 6.79
CA GLY A 139 18.44 -4.31 6.91
C GLY A 139 17.70 -4.05 5.61
N ARG A 140 16.55 -4.71 5.45
CA ARG A 140 15.82 -4.76 4.19
C ARG A 140 14.51 -3.99 4.25
N PHE A 141 14.21 -3.23 3.20
CA PHE A 141 12.93 -2.59 2.96
C PHE A 141 12.23 -3.22 1.77
N VAL A 142 10.97 -3.61 1.92
CA VAL A 142 10.14 -4.08 0.81
C VAL A 142 8.84 -3.28 0.79
N LEU A 143 8.67 -2.55 -0.30
CA LEU A 143 7.48 -1.73 -0.57
C LEU A 143 6.67 -2.33 -1.70
N GLN A 144 5.37 -2.40 -1.53
CA GLN A 144 4.41 -2.56 -2.64
C GLN A 144 3.42 -1.40 -2.61
N ASP A 145 3.24 -0.74 -3.76
CA ASP A 145 2.17 0.25 -3.88
C ASP A 145 1.62 0.31 -5.31
N GLN A 146 0.45 0.93 -5.46
CA GLN A 146 -0.03 1.29 -6.79
C GLN A 146 0.88 2.36 -7.40
N CYS A 147 1.03 2.34 -8.72
CA CYS A 147 1.86 3.30 -9.41
C CYS A 147 1.12 3.99 -10.55
N VAL A 148 1.64 5.16 -10.91
CA VAL A 148 1.12 6.03 -11.97
C VAL A 148 2.13 6.11 -13.12
N PRO A 149 1.72 6.58 -14.32
CA PRO A 149 2.65 6.79 -15.44
C PRO A 149 3.74 7.81 -15.12
N GLU A 150 4.88 7.72 -15.82
CA GLU A 150 5.94 8.73 -15.76
C GLU A 150 5.50 10.09 -16.34
N ASN A 151 4.61 10.07 -17.33
CA ASN A 151 4.08 11.31 -17.89
C ASN A 151 3.25 12.06 -16.84
N ALA A 152 3.65 13.30 -16.52
CA ALA A 152 3.04 14.09 -15.45
C ALA A 152 1.53 14.36 -15.65
N ALA A 153 1.08 14.57 -16.89
CA ALA A 153 -0.34 14.81 -17.17
C ALA A 153 -1.18 13.55 -16.92
N SER A 154 -0.70 12.39 -17.42
CA SER A 154 -1.36 11.09 -17.18
C SER A 154 -1.30 10.70 -15.70
N ALA A 155 -0.18 10.95 -15.00
CA ALA A 155 -0.06 10.72 -13.56
C ALA A 155 -1.04 11.58 -12.75
N THR A 156 -1.23 12.84 -13.13
CA THR A 156 -2.20 13.74 -12.51
C THR A 156 -3.62 13.21 -12.69
N PHE A 157 -3.96 12.75 -13.88
CA PHE A 157 -5.26 12.16 -14.17
C PHE A 157 -5.52 10.92 -13.31
N VAL A 158 -4.58 9.96 -13.27
CA VAL A 158 -4.75 8.72 -12.49
C VAL A 158 -4.90 9.03 -11.01
N ASN A 159 -4.10 9.94 -10.45
CA ASN A 159 -4.25 10.37 -9.05
C ASN A 159 -5.60 11.08 -8.77
N MET A 160 -6.10 11.86 -9.73
CA MET A 160 -7.42 12.51 -9.62
C MET A 160 -8.54 11.45 -9.65
N PHE A 161 -8.46 10.48 -10.55
CA PHE A 161 -9.39 9.37 -10.68
C PHE A 161 -9.46 8.54 -9.40
N GLU A 162 -8.31 8.18 -8.81
CA GLU A 162 -8.22 7.49 -7.53
C GLU A 162 -8.81 8.32 -6.38
N ARG A 163 -8.50 9.62 -6.33
CA ARG A 163 -9.02 10.53 -5.27
C ARG A 163 -10.52 10.75 -5.37
N LEU A 164 -11.10 10.70 -6.56
CA LEU A 164 -12.55 10.81 -6.73
C LEU A 164 -13.26 9.59 -6.11
N ARG A 165 -12.67 8.42 -6.23
CA ARG A 165 -13.17 7.18 -5.59
C ARG A 165 -12.89 7.18 -4.09
N ASP A 166 -11.68 7.54 -3.69
CA ASP A 166 -11.21 7.52 -2.31
C ASP A 166 -10.63 8.88 -1.91
N PRO A 167 -11.39 9.71 -1.22
CA PRO A 167 -10.94 11.04 -0.79
C PRO A 167 -9.68 11.03 0.11
N SER A 168 -9.36 9.89 0.74
CA SER A 168 -8.14 9.74 1.53
C SER A 168 -6.88 9.50 0.68
N HIS A 169 -7.04 9.21 -0.63
CA HIS A 169 -5.93 9.09 -1.55
C HIS A 169 -5.17 10.41 -1.66
N ASN A 170 -3.93 10.43 -1.22
CA ASN A 170 -3.08 11.60 -1.33
C ASN A 170 -2.36 11.63 -2.69
N ARG A 171 -1.43 10.69 -2.92
CA ARG A 171 -0.66 10.65 -4.15
C ARG A 171 0.03 9.29 -4.36
N ALA A 172 -0.26 8.61 -5.43
CA ALA A 172 0.56 7.51 -5.94
C ALA A 172 1.75 8.07 -6.75
N LEU A 173 2.90 7.41 -6.67
CA LEU A 173 4.12 7.74 -7.38
C LEU A 173 4.33 6.82 -8.59
N SER A 174 5.11 7.25 -9.57
CA SER A 174 5.62 6.35 -10.59
C SER A 174 6.70 5.41 -10.03
N ALA A 175 7.04 4.35 -10.75
CA ALA A 175 8.05 3.41 -10.29
C ALA A 175 9.42 4.09 -10.17
N GLU A 176 9.78 4.96 -11.11
CA GLU A 176 11.01 5.74 -11.11
C GLU A 176 11.06 6.75 -9.95
N ALA A 177 9.92 7.43 -9.67
CA ALA A 177 9.84 8.34 -8.53
C ALA A 177 9.99 7.60 -7.19
N TRP A 178 9.46 6.36 -7.09
CA TRP A 178 9.71 5.50 -5.93
C TRP A 178 11.19 5.16 -5.75
N ILE A 179 11.88 4.78 -6.84
CA ILE A 179 13.34 4.49 -6.80
C ILE A 179 14.12 5.70 -6.31
N GLU A 180 13.75 6.92 -6.75
CA GLU A 180 14.38 8.16 -6.29
C GLU A 180 14.12 8.44 -4.80
N VAL A 181 12.87 8.29 -4.34
CA VAL A 181 12.51 8.50 -2.93
C VAL A 181 13.27 7.54 -2.02
N VAL A 182 13.32 6.25 -2.37
CA VAL A 182 14.04 5.22 -1.64
C VAL A 182 15.54 5.50 -1.63
N GLY A 183 16.10 5.87 -2.79
CA GLY A 183 17.53 6.21 -2.92
C GLY A 183 17.95 7.44 -2.11
N ARG A 184 17.10 8.48 -2.05
CA ARG A 184 17.35 9.69 -1.23
C ARG A 184 17.44 9.40 0.26
N ALA A 185 16.74 8.38 0.76
CA ALA A 185 16.83 7.94 2.15
C ALA A 185 18.07 7.07 2.44
N GLY A 186 18.96 6.85 1.45
CA GLY A 186 20.16 6.03 1.61
C GLY A 186 19.93 4.52 1.47
N LEU A 187 18.77 4.11 0.95
CA LEU A 187 18.46 2.71 0.67
C LEU A 187 18.82 2.37 -0.78
N GLY A 188 19.58 1.30 -0.98
CA GLY A 188 19.95 0.79 -2.30
C GLY A 188 18.88 -0.12 -2.88
N VAL A 189 18.15 0.33 -3.90
CA VAL A 189 17.17 -0.52 -4.61
C VAL A 189 17.93 -1.61 -5.37
N ASP A 190 17.55 -2.87 -5.17
CA ASP A 190 18.17 -4.04 -5.80
C ASP A 190 17.19 -4.86 -6.67
N GLU A 191 15.89 -4.67 -6.47
CA GLU A 191 14.88 -5.36 -7.28
C GLU A 191 13.61 -4.52 -7.43
N VAL A 192 13.02 -4.56 -8.64
CA VAL A 192 11.76 -3.90 -8.98
C VAL A 192 10.90 -4.86 -9.79
N ALA A 193 9.75 -5.24 -9.28
CA ALA A 193 8.74 -6.02 -9.99
C ALA A 193 7.51 -5.18 -10.25
N ARG A 194 6.84 -5.42 -11.39
CA ARG A 194 5.62 -4.70 -11.78
C ARG A 194 4.46 -5.68 -11.94
N PHE A 195 3.30 -5.28 -11.49
CA PHE A 195 2.07 -6.06 -11.56
C PHE A 195 0.94 -5.25 -12.17
N GLU A 196 0.06 -5.95 -12.82
CA GLU A 196 -1.18 -5.41 -13.37
C GLU A 196 -2.35 -6.14 -12.74
N LYS A 197 -3.35 -5.40 -12.31
CA LYS A 197 -4.58 -5.93 -11.75
C LYS A 197 -5.77 -5.33 -12.47
N ARG A 198 -6.55 -6.17 -13.16
CA ARG A 198 -7.80 -5.73 -13.79
C ARG A 198 -8.88 -5.62 -12.73
N MET A 199 -9.53 -4.47 -12.69
CA MET A 199 -10.60 -4.17 -11.75
C MET A 199 -11.91 -3.92 -12.51
N VAL A 200 -12.99 -4.52 -12.06
CA VAL A 200 -14.34 -4.15 -12.51
C VAL A 200 -14.72 -2.86 -11.78
N LEU A 201 -15.09 -1.81 -12.53
CA LEU A 201 -15.33 -0.48 -11.99
C LEU A 201 -16.38 -0.48 -10.85
N GLU A 202 -17.48 -1.22 -11.03
CA GLU A 202 -18.54 -1.29 -10.02
C GLU A 202 -18.08 -1.99 -8.73
N GLU A 203 -17.30 -3.06 -8.83
CA GLU A 203 -16.76 -3.74 -7.64
C GLU A 203 -15.74 -2.86 -6.92
N TRP A 204 -14.88 -2.20 -7.69
CA TRP A 204 -13.84 -1.31 -7.17
C TRP A 204 -14.42 -0.08 -6.45
N THR A 205 -15.49 0.51 -6.99
CA THR A 205 -16.18 1.66 -6.37
C THR A 205 -17.02 1.25 -5.16
N ARG A 206 -17.62 0.05 -5.18
CA ARG A 206 -18.38 -0.49 -4.06
C ARG A 206 -17.52 -0.66 -2.80
N MET A 207 -16.25 -1.06 -2.93
CA MET A 207 -15.32 -1.20 -1.81
C MET A 207 -15.10 0.12 -1.03
N GLN A 208 -15.42 1.26 -1.62
CA GLN A 208 -15.34 2.58 -0.98
C GLN A 208 -16.71 3.22 -0.80
N SER A 209 -17.79 2.45 -0.94
CA SER A 209 -19.16 2.93 -0.79
C SER A 209 -19.46 4.17 -1.64
N CYS A 210 -18.92 4.22 -2.88
CA CYS A 210 -19.11 5.35 -3.79
C CYS A 210 -20.57 5.54 -4.16
N THR A 211 -21.00 6.80 -4.27
CA THR A 211 -22.36 7.13 -4.72
C THR A 211 -22.53 6.85 -6.23
N PRO A 212 -23.76 6.65 -6.73
CA PRO A 212 -24.03 6.51 -8.18
C PRO A 212 -23.47 7.68 -9.00
N GLU A 213 -23.51 8.91 -8.46
CA GLU A 213 -22.97 10.10 -9.09
C GLU A 213 -21.45 10.02 -9.24
N THR A 214 -20.74 9.55 -8.20
CA THR A 214 -19.30 9.30 -8.26
C THR A 214 -18.95 8.27 -9.32
N VAL A 215 -19.69 7.16 -9.38
CA VAL A 215 -19.49 6.11 -10.40
C VAL A 215 -19.71 6.66 -11.81
N ALA A 216 -20.75 7.48 -12.02
CA ALA A 216 -21.02 8.12 -13.30
C ALA A 216 -19.87 9.05 -13.71
N SER A 217 -19.38 9.90 -12.80
CA SER A 217 -18.25 10.80 -13.05
C SER A 217 -16.96 10.04 -13.38
N LEU A 218 -16.68 8.92 -12.72
CA LEU A 218 -15.54 8.06 -13.05
C LEU A 218 -15.64 7.47 -14.45
N ARG A 219 -16.84 7.06 -14.90
CA ARG A 219 -17.08 6.58 -16.26
C ARG A 219 -16.86 7.67 -17.31
N GLU A 220 -17.37 8.87 -17.06
CA GLU A 220 -17.17 10.04 -17.94
C GLU A 220 -15.68 10.37 -18.08
N LEU A 221 -14.95 10.42 -16.96
CA LEU A 221 -13.49 10.65 -16.96
C LEU A 221 -12.75 9.62 -17.81
N LEU A 222 -13.09 8.33 -17.69
CA LEU A 222 -12.46 7.28 -18.52
C LEU A 222 -12.80 7.43 -19.99
N ALA A 223 -14.03 7.85 -20.33
CA ALA A 223 -14.45 8.05 -21.72
C ALA A 223 -13.76 9.24 -22.40
N GLU A 224 -13.39 10.27 -21.63
CA GLU A 224 -12.72 11.50 -22.09
C GLU A 224 -11.20 11.45 -21.89
N ALA A 225 -10.66 10.33 -21.42
CA ALA A 225 -9.25 10.22 -21.09
C ALA A 225 -8.35 10.30 -22.34
N SER A 226 -7.18 10.89 -22.17
CA SER A 226 -6.17 10.97 -23.24
C SER A 226 -5.61 9.59 -23.62
N ASP A 227 -5.06 9.46 -24.83
CA ASP A 227 -4.43 8.21 -25.30
C ASP A 227 -3.40 7.66 -24.32
N GLY A 228 -2.61 8.52 -23.68
CA GLY A 228 -1.62 8.10 -22.68
C GLY A 228 -2.25 7.49 -21.42
N VAL A 229 -3.39 8.01 -20.98
CA VAL A 229 -4.16 7.44 -19.86
C VAL A 229 -4.85 6.15 -20.29
N LEU A 230 -5.47 6.12 -21.47
CA LEU A 230 -6.11 4.92 -22.00
C LEU A 230 -5.12 3.77 -22.18
N ALA A 231 -3.91 4.05 -22.68
CA ALA A 231 -2.84 3.06 -22.77
C ALA A 231 -2.39 2.54 -21.39
N TRP A 232 -2.40 3.39 -20.36
CA TRP A 232 -2.03 3.01 -19.00
C TRP A 232 -3.13 2.22 -18.29
N MET A 233 -4.35 2.71 -18.31
CA MET A 233 -5.47 2.11 -17.60
C MET A 233 -6.16 0.98 -18.37
N SER A 234 -5.92 0.88 -19.68
CA SER A 234 -6.47 -0.17 -20.56
C SER A 234 -7.94 -0.48 -20.29
N PRO A 235 -8.86 0.51 -20.38
CA PRO A 235 -10.27 0.29 -20.09
C PRO A 235 -10.90 -0.67 -21.10
N GLU A 236 -11.79 -1.55 -20.62
CA GLU A 236 -12.52 -2.52 -21.45
C GLU A 236 -13.97 -2.61 -20.99
N GLY A 237 -14.85 -3.05 -21.89
CA GLY A 237 -16.27 -3.22 -21.60
C GLY A 237 -17.04 -1.91 -21.46
N SER A 238 -18.26 -1.98 -20.96
CA SER A 238 -19.12 -0.83 -20.68
C SER A 238 -20.19 -1.19 -19.65
N GLY A 239 -20.83 -0.19 -19.05
CA GLY A 239 -21.87 -0.43 -18.05
C GLY A 239 -21.32 -1.22 -16.85
N ALA A 240 -22.04 -2.26 -16.43
CA ALA A 240 -21.66 -3.07 -15.28
C ALA A 240 -20.34 -3.85 -15.48
N ASP A 241 -20.02 -4.21 -16.74
CA ASP A 241 -18.82 -4.98 -17.08
C ASP A 241 -17.60 -4.09 -17.37
N GLN A 242 -17.74 -2.77 -17.23
CA GLN A 242 -16.61 -1.86 -17.44
C GLN A 242 -15.48 -2.15 -16.47
N SER A 243 -14.29 -2.36 -17.01
CA SER A 243 -13.10 -2.68 -16.24
C SER A 243 -11.92 -1.84 -16.68
N PHE A 244 -10.90 -1.76 -15.83
CA PHE A 244 -9.64 -1.07 -16.12
C PHE A 244 -8.49 -1.74 -15.37
N VAL A 245 -7.26 -1.38 -15.69
CA VAL A 245 -6.05 -1.92 -15.06
C VAL A 245 -5.50 -0.93 -14.04
N ILE A 246 -5.28 -1.40 -12.82
CA ILE A 246 -4.43 -0.76 -11.82
C ILE A 246 -3.03 -1.37 -11.94
N ARG A 247 -2.00 -0.53 -12.02
CA ARG A 247 -0.61 -0.97 -12.05
C ARG A 247 0.01 -0.77 -10.68
N GLN A 248 0.85 -1.73 -10.30
CA GLN A 248 1.51 -1.78 -9.01
C GLN A 248 3.00 -2.05 -9.20
N VAL A 249 3.79 -1.58 -8.26
CA VAL A 249 5.22 -1.85 -8.17
C VAL A 249 5.54 -2.52 -6.83
N VAL A 250 6.43 -3.51 -6.86
CA VAL A 250 7.06 -4.06 -5.66
C VAL A 250 8.55 -3.77 -5.75
N ILE A 251 9.09 -3.14 -4.72
CA ILE A 251 10.48 -2.67 -4.66
C ILE A 251 11.17 -3.33 -3.46
N GLY A 252 12.29 -4.00 -3.71
CA GLY A 252 13.22 -4.45 -2.70
C GLY A 252 14.41 -3.51 -2.62
N ALA A 253 14.79 -3.11 -1.40
CA ALA A 253 15.94 -2.24 -1.15
C ALA A 253 16.67 -2.64 0.14
N GLU A 254 17.95 -2.30 0.25
CA GLU A 254 18.80 -2.60 1.39
C GLU A 254 19.41 -1.31 1.94
N LYS A 255 19.47 -1.21 3.28
CA LYS A 255 20.20 -0.12 3.96
C LYS A 255 21.69 -0.41 3.94
N ARG A 256 22.45 0.45 3.25
CA ARG A 256 23.90 0.36 3.15
C ARG A 256 24.60 0.88 4.38
#